data_781eddb6155d48c3c1a44c0397e03dfe
#
_entry.id   781eddb6155d48c3c1a44c0397e03dfe
#
_cell.length_a   1.000
_cell.length_b   1.000
_cell.length_c   1.000
_cell.angle_alpha   90.00
_cell.angle_beta   90.00
_cell.angle_gamma   90.00
#
_symmetry.space_group_name_H-M   'P 1'
#
loop_
_entity.id
_entity.type
_entity.pdbx_description
1 polymer ?
#
loop_
_entity_poly.entity_id
_entity_poly.type
_entity_poly.pdbx_seq_one_letter_code
_entity_poly.pdbx_strand_id
1 'polypeptide(L)'
;MKTAIRISTAVAIAIFAWYIVADRITPYTGNARVKALVVAMVPQVAGYVSAVPVTNGQVVEPGQLLARIDPQPFLLQVEKARSDLQLATQEVGASSAQVEAAQAELAQARAQLENTQSQSERTFTLARQGIATRAAADQAQAQLLSAQGRVTAAEAELERARQQLGATGADNARIQAAIAALGLAEINLRWTELRAPGRGAVVDLQITEGTFAPAGQRLMTFVSFEEVWVEAYMTENNLGRIAVGNAAELSLDVYPGRIFQGTVTSITIAAAAPHAGTSSDGLPKPPEVSGWMRDPQRFPVRIRMEGYGGGSEAADIRRQVNGQADVVVYTGGNAVLNGLAAAWIRFMSWISYAY
;
A
#
# COMPACT_ATOMS: atom_id res chain seq x y z
N MET A 1 55.75 11.51 -46.39
CA MET A 1 54.91 12.38 -45.52
C MET A 1 53.51 12.63 -46.07
N LYS A 2 53.30 13.12 -47.27
CA LYS A 2 51.97 13.46 -47.84
C LYS A 2 51.01 12.27 -47.90
N THR A 3 51.47 11.06 -48.21
CA THR A 3 50.63 9.83 -48.20
C THR A 3 50.22 9.37 -46.78
N ALA A 4 51.12 9.44 -45.80
CA ALA A 4 50.84 9.11 -44.44
C ALA A 4 49.77 10.07 -43.83
N ILE A 5 49.86 11.38 -44.11
CA ILE A 5 48.88 12.39 -43.69
C ILE A 5 47.51 12.10 -44.33
N ARG A 6 47.43 11.75 -45.60
CA ARG A 6 46.16 11.41 -46.28
C ARG A 6 45.51 10.17 -45.69
N ILE A 7 46.31 9.14 -45.40
CA ILE A 7 45.81 7.93 -44.75
C ILE A 7 45.29 8.25 -43.33
N SER A 8 46.05 9.01 -42.53
CA SER A 8 45.62 9.41 -41.19
C SER A 8 44.32 10.23 -41.21
N THR A 9 44.21 11.19 -42.17
CA THR A 9 42.99 11.98 -42.32
C THR A 9 41.79 11.11 -42.76
N ALA A 10 41.98 10.18 -43.70
CA ALA A 10 40.95 9.27 -44.15
C ALA A 10 40.47 8.35 -43.00
N VAL A 11 41.39 7.84 -42.17
CA VAL A 11 41.09 7.04 -41.00
C VAL A 11 40.33 7.88 -39.96
N ALA A 12 40.73 9.12 -39.71
CA ALA A 12 40.02 10.01 -38.78
C ALA A 12 38.57 10.31 -39.23
N ILE A 13 38.39 10.56 -40.54
CA ILE A 13 37.06 10.77 -41.13
C ILE A 13 36.21 9.48 -41.01
N ALA A 14 36.79 8.32 -41.27
CA ALA A 14 36.10 7.04 -41.14
C ALA A 14 35.67 6.75 -39.69
N ILE A 15 36.55 7.04 -38.72
CA ILE A 15 36.22 6.91 -37.27
C ILE A 15 35.12 7.89 -36.90
N PHE A 16 35.17 9.13 -37.38
CA PHE A 16 34.15 10.13 -37.11
C PHE A 16 32.78 9.77 -37.70
N ALA A 17 32.77 9.34 -38.97
CA ALA A 17 31.55 8.84 -39.60
C ALA A 17 30.98 7.59 -38.88
N TRP A 18 31.88 6.69 -38.49
CA TRP A 18 31.54 5.55 -37.66
C TRP A 18 30.88 5.99 -36.36
N TYR A 19 31.45 6.92 -35.58
CA TYR A 19 30.94 7.42 -34.33
C TYR A 19 29.51 7.96 -34.48
N ILE A 20 29.24 8.77 -35.51
CA ILE A 20 27.91 9.34 -35.78
C ILE A 20 26.88 8.24 -36.10
N VAL A 21 27.26 7.21 -36.84
CA VAL A 21 26.36 6.11 -37.23
C VAL A 21 26.14 5.15 -36.06
N ALA A 22 27.20 4.82 -35.32
CA ALA A 22 27.13 3.93 -34.17
C ALA A 22 26.27 4.51 -33.06
N ASP A 23 26.41 5.81 -32.75
CA ASP A 23 25.62 6.48 -31.72
C ASP A 23 24.11 6.42 -31.99
N ARG A 24 23.68 6.27 -33.24
CA ARG A 24 22.28 6.16 -33.63
C ARG A 24 21.73 4.74 -33.74
N ILE A 25 22.57 3.73 -34.02
CA ILE A 25 22.13 2.34 -34.26
C ILE A 25 22.43 1.45 -33.07
N THR A 26 23.51 1.71 -32.36
CA THR A 26 23.93 0.99 -31.16
C THR A 26 24.29 2.01 -30.08
N PRO A 27 23.28 2.77 -29.55
CA PRO A 27 23.52 3.81 -28.57
C PRO A 27 24.22 3.25 -27.34
N TYR A 28 25.28 3.94 -26.94
CA TYR A 28 26.07 3.65 -25.75
C TYR A 28 25.96 4.79 -24.73
N THR A 29 25.93 4.45 -23.45
CA THR A 29 26.06 5.41 -22.37
C THR A 29 26.85 4.84 -21.22
N GLY A 30 27.85 5.60 -20.72
CA GLY A 30 28.51 5.36 -19.43
C GLY A 30 27.80 6.03 -18.25
N ASN A 31 26.68 6.73 -18.51
CA ASN A 31 25.88 7.32 -17.44
C ASN A 31 24.65 6.45 -17.16
N ALA A 32 24.90 5.30 -16.58
CA ALA A 32 23.84 4.40 -16.12
C ALA A 32 24.09 4.00 -14.66
N ARG A 33 23.01 3.74 -13.94
CA ARG A 33 23.06 3.37 -12.53
C ARG A 33 22.12 2.21 -12.22
N VAL A 34 22.61 1.32 -11.36
CA VAL A 34 21.77 0.26 -10.80
C VAL A 34 20.78 0.89 -9.83
N LYS A 35 19.51 0.64 -10.03
CA LYS A 35 18.40 1.09 -9.17
C LYS A 35 17.67 -0.12 -8.61
N ALA A 36 17.13 0.04 -7.42
CA ALA A 36 16.24 -0.94 -6.78
C ALA A 36 15.06 -0.21 -6.16
N LEU A 37 14.01 -0.95 -5.87
CA LEU A 37 12.92 -0.40 -5.07
C LEU A 37 13.41 -0.16 -3.65
N VAL A 38 13.36 1.09 -3.23
CA VAL A 38 13.77 1.55 -1.90
C VAL A 38 12.51 1.96 -1.13
N VAL A 39 12.26 1.31 -0.01
CA VAL A 39 11.10 1.54 0.84
C VAL A 39 11.54 2.09 2.18
N ALA A 40 11.01 3.26 2.55
CA ALA A 40 11.19 3.79 3.90
C ALA A 40 10.33 2.98 4.88
N MET A 41 10.97 2.34 5.85
CA MET A 41 10.27 1.59 6.88
C MET A 41 9.87 2.54 8.00
N VAL A 42 8.56 2.80 8.09
CA VAL A 42 7.97 3.73 9.06
C VAL A 42 6.96 2.98 9.94
N PRO A 43 6.96 3.19 11.26
CA PRO A 43 5.97 2.60 12.14
C PRO A 43 4.64 3.34 11.98
N GLN A 44 3.55 2.62 12.08
CA GLN A 44 2.20 3.20 12.04
C GLN A 44 1.67 3.57 13.43
N VAL A 45 2.30 3.03 14.49
CA VAL A 45 2.00 3.36 15.88
C VAL A 45 3.26 3.89 16.57
N ALA A 46 3.08 4.79 17.52
CA ALA A 46 4.18 5.34 18.31
C ALA A 46 4.41 4.50 19.57
N GLY A 47 5.66 4.34 19.98
CA GLY A 47 6.02 3.65 21.21
C GLY A 47 7.52 3.42 21.35
N TYR A 48 7.94 2.83 22.46
CA TYR A 48 9.33 2.46 22.67
C TYR A 48 9.67 1.18 21.89
N VAL A 49 10.83 1.15 21.30
CA VAL A 49 11.33 -0.03 20.59
C VAL A 49 11.79 -1.08 21.61
N SER A 50 11.14 -2.24 21.59
CA SER A 50 11.45 -3.35 22.50
C SER A 50 12.48 -4.32 21.94
N ALA A 51 12.62 -4.42 20.61
CA ALA A 51 13.61 -5.28 19.96
C ALA A 51 13.93 -4.80 18.54
N VAL A 52 15.21 -4.94 18.15
CA VAL A 52 15.70 -4.71 16.79
C VAL A 52 16.60 -5.92 16.41
N PRO A 53 16.00 -7.02 15.93
CA PRO A 53 16.74 -8.27 15.68
C PRO A 53 17.55 -8.26 14.38
N VAL A 54 17.74 -7.10 13.75
CA VAL A 54 18.47 -6.92 12.49
C VAL A 54 19.60 -5.92 12.63
N THR A 55 20.63 -6.07 11.80
CA THR A 55 21.76 -5.16 11.73
C THR A 55 21.78 -4.41 10.40
N ASN A 56 22.49 -3.28 10.37
CA ASN A 56 22.65 -2.51 9.13
C ASN A 56 23.40 -3.33 8.07
N GLY A 57 22.89 -3.36 6.84
CA GLY A 57 23.40 -4.18 5.74
C GLY A 57 22.94 -5.65 5.74
N GLN A 58 22.17 -6.08 6.73
CA GLN A 58 21.68 -7.46 6.80
C GLN A 58 20.65 -7.76 5.70
N VAL A 59 20.83 -8.91 5.06
CA VAL A 59 19.82 -9.49 4.15
C VAL A 59 18.71 -10.10 4.97
N VAL A 60 17.46 -9.81 4.59
CA VAL A 60 16.26 -10.27 5.28
C VAL A 60 15.31 -10.94 4.30
N GLU A 61 14.55 -11.90 4.81
CA GLU A 61 13.55 -12.65 4.05
C GLU A 61 12.14 -12.04 4.25
N PRO A 62 11.19 -12.30 3.34
CA PRO A 62 9.82 -11.81 3.45
C PRO A 62 9.17 -12.16 4.80
N GLY A 63 8.53 -11.17 5.43
CA GLY A 63 7.88 -11.35 6.74
C GLY A 63 8.81 -11.40 7.95
N GLN A 64 10.14 -11.37 7.76
CA GLN A 64 11.11 -11.32 8.86
C GLN A 64 10.89 -10.06 9.70
N LEU A 65 10.95 -10.21 11.03
CA LEU A 65 10.83 -9.10 11.98
C LEU A 65 12.04 -8.19 11.87
N LEU A 66 11.80 -6.91 11.65
CA LEU A 66 12.83 -5.87 11.55
C LEU A 66 12.96 -5.05 12.84
N ALA A 67 11.81 -4.69 13.41
CA ALA A 67 11.74 -3.99 14.69
C ALA A 67 10.41 -4.33 15.38
N ARG A 68 10.40 -4.27 16.70
CA ARG A 68 9.20 -4.42 17.50
C ARG A 68 9.06 -3.23 18.45
N ILE A 69 7.92 -2.58 18.40
CA ILE A 69 7.49 -1.59 19.37
C ILE A 69 6.91 -2.35 20.57
N ASP A 70 7.02 -1.81 21.77
CA ASP A 70 6.46 -2.44 22.98
C ASP A 70 4.96 -2.75 22.79
N PRO A 71 4.57 -4.03 22.74
CA PRO A 71 3.19 -4.42 22.48
C PRO A 71 2.29 -4.30 23.72
N GLN A 72 2.83 -4.14 24.93
CA GLN A 72 2.07 -4.20 26.16
C GLN A 72 0.89 -3.21 26.22
N PRO A 73 1.06 -1.91 25.88
CA PRO A 73 -0.06 -0.97 25.87
C PRO A 73 -1.16 -1.36 24.88
N PHE A 74 -0.77 -1.95 23.75
CA PHE A 74 -1.70 -2.36 22.67
C PHE A 74 -2.42 -3.67 23.05
N LEU A 75 -1.75 -4.60 23.72
CA LEU A 75 -2.38 -5.81 24.27
C LEU A 75 -3.48 -5.46 25.27
N LEU A 76 -3.21 -4.51 26.18
CA LEU A 76 -4.22 -4.02 27.11
C LEU A 76 -5.41 -3.34 26.41
N GLN A 77 -5.17 -2.63 25.30
CA GLN A 77 -6.24 -2.06 24.49
C GLN A 77 -7.11 -3.14 23.84
N VAL A 78 -6.52 -4.21 23.32
CA VAL A 78 -7.26 -5.36 22.78
C VAL A 78 -8.09 -6.03 23.86
N GLU A 79 -7.53 -6.24 25.07
CA GLU A 79 -8.25 -6.86 26.19
C GLU A 79 -9.43 -6.00 26.66
N LYS A 80 -9.21 -4.68 26.73
CA LYS A 80 -10.29 -3.73 27.01
C LYS A 80 -11.39 -3.81 25.95
N ALA A 81 -11.04 -3.76 24.67
CA ALA A 81 -12.03 -3.81 23.58
C ALA A 81 -12.81 -5.13 23.55
N ARG A 82 -12.17 -6.26 23.94
CA ARG A 82 -12.86 -7.55 24.10
C ARG A 82 -13.87 -7.51 25.25
N SER A 83 -13.51 -6.90 26.37
CA SER A 83 -14.41 -6.71 27.50
C SER A 83 -15.59 -5.82 27.13
N ASP A 84 -15.35 -4.73 26.41
CA ASP A 84 -16.39 -3.82 25.92
C ASP A 84 -17.36 -4.54 24.96
N LEU A 85 -16.86 -5.41 24.07
CA LEU A 85 -17.70 -6.26 23.21
C LEU A 85 -18.56 -7.24 24.04
N GLN A 86 -17.99 -7.83 25.07
CA GLN A 86 -18.75 -8.72 25.95
C GLN A 86 -19.85 -7.96 26.67
N LEU A 87 -19.59 -6.77 27.20
CA LEU A 87 -20.58 -5.90 27.82
C LEU A 87 -21.69 -5.52 26.82
N ALA A 88 -21.34 -5.08 25.60
CA ALA A 88 -22.32 -4.75 24.59
C ALA A 88 -23.24 -5.95 24.26
N THR A 89 -22.68 -7.15 24.20
CA THR A 89 -23.44 -8.38 23.96
C THR A 89 -24.41 -8.68 25.12
N GLN A 90 -23.98 -8.48 26.37
CA GLN A 90 -24.82 -8.66 27.54
C GLN A 90 -25.96 -7.62 27.60
N GLU A 91 -25.67 -6.35 27.29
CA GLU A 91 -26.66 -5.29 27.23
C GLU A 91 -27.73 -5.55 26.16
N VAL A 92 -27.33 -5.99 24.99
CA VAL A 92 -28.25 -6.38 23.89
C VAL A 92 -29.08 -7.59 24.32
N GLY A 93 -28.48 -8.58 24.99
CA GLY A 93 -29.19 -9.71 25.55
C GLY A 93 -30.24 -9.30 26.59
N ALA A 94 -29.90 -8.38 27.50
CA ALA A 94 -30.83 -7.83 28.47
C ALA A 94 -31.98 -7.05 27.81
N SER A 95 -31.67 -6.25 26.77
CA SER A 95 -32.69 -5.53 26.00
C SER A 95 -33.63 -6.50 25.24
N SER A 96 -33.09 -7.61 24.73
CA SER A 96 -33.91 -8.67 24.10
C SER A 96 -34.87 -9.31 25.09
N ALA A 97 -34.42 -9.65 26.31
CA ALA A 97 -35.27 -10.17 27.36
C ALA A 97 -36.38 -9.18 27.78
N GLN A 98 -36.08 -7.88 27.74
CA GLN A 98 -37.10 -6.85 28.02
C GLN A 98 -38.19 -6.80 26.92
N VAL A 99 -37.82 -6.98 25.66
CA VAL A 99 -38.78 -7.10 24.56
C VAL A 99 -39.68 -8.33 24.75
N GLU A 100 -39.11 -9.47 25.15
CA GLU A 100 -39.88 -10.69 25.41
C GLU A 100 -40.85 -10.48 26.59
N ALA A 101 -40.43 -9.81 27.66
CA ALA A 101 -41.29 -9.47 28.79
C ALA A 101 -42.44 -8.56 28.37
N ALA A 102 -42.16 -7.51 27.58
CA ALA A 102 -43.21 -6.62 27.06
C ALA A 102 -44.17 -7.31 26.11
N GLN A 103 -43.70 -8.30 25.31
CA GLN A 103 -44.58 -9.14 24.47
C GLN A 103 -45.52 -10.01 25.33
N ALA A 104 -45.01 -10.59 26.40
CA ALA A 104 -45.84 -11.40 27.31
C ALA A 104 -46.91 -10.53 28.01
N GLU A 105 -46.56 -9.31 28.43
CA GLU A 105 -47.51 -8.37 29.04
C GLU A 105 -48.59 -7.94 28.04
N LEU A 106 -48.24 -7.67 26.77
CA LEU A 106 -49.21 -7.40 25.71
C LEU A 106 -50.15 -8.58 25.48
N ALA A 107 -49.61 -9.80 25.44
CA ALA A 107 -50.43 -11.00 25.29
C ALA A 107 -51.42 -11.15 26.47
N GLN A 108 -51.00 -10.90 27.69
CA GLN A 108 -51.88 -10.91 28.87
C GLN A 108 -52.97 -9.82 28.79
N ALA A 109 -52.60 -8.60 28.41
CA ALA A 109 -53.57 -7.50 28.26
C ALA A 109 -54.59 -7.79 27.18
N ARG A 110 -54.22 -8.40 26.06
CA ARG A 110 -55.12 -8.84 24.97
C ARG A 110 -56.08 -9.91 25.43
N ALA A 111 -55.59 -10.93 26.14
CA ALA A 111 -56.47 -11.99 26.68
C ALA A 111 -57.50 -11.41 27.71
N GLN A 112 -57.07 -10.46 28.53
CA GLN A 112 -58.00 -9.77 29.47
C GLN A 112 -59.03 -8.91 28.74
N LEU A 113 -58.66 -8.23 27.65
CA LEU A 113 -59.57 -7.46 26.81
C LEU A 113 -60.63 -8.38 26.20
N GLU A 114 -60.23 -9.53 25.60
CA GLU A 114 -61.11 -10.50 25.01
C GLU A 114 -62.14 -11.02 26.00
N ASN A 115 -61.70 -11.39 27.21
CA ASN A 115 -62.59 -11.81 28.28
C ASN A 115 -63.58 -10.71 28.70
N THR A 116 -63.06 -9.48 28.90
CA THR A 116 -63.89 -8.32 29.27
C THR A 116 -64.91 -7.99 28.15
N GLN A 117 -64.46 -8.06 26.92
CA GLN A 117 -65.34 -7.84 25.74
C GLN A 117 -66.51 -8.84 25.70
N SER A 118 -66.20 -10.14 25.85
CA SER A 118 -67.23 -11.19 25.91
C SER A 118 -68.23 -11.02 27.07
N GLN A 119 -67.75 -10.57 28.23
CA GLN A 119 -68.62 -10.27 29.36
C GLN A 119 -69.47 -9.04 29.13
N SER A 120 -68.90 -7.96 28.59
CA SER A 120 -69.61 -6.74 28.26
C SER A 120 -70.69 -6.95 27.23
N GLU A 121 -70.41 -7.71 26.15
CA GLU A 121 -71.40 -8.08 25.12
C GLU A 121 -72.61 -8.83 25.70
N ARG A 122 -72.38 -9.79 26.60
CA ARG A 122 -73.46 -10.47 27.32
C ARG A 122 -74.29 -9.50 28.16
N THR A 123 -73.62 -8.60 28.91
CA THR A 123 -74.26 -7.60 29.74
C THR A 123 -75.12 -6.63 28.90
N PHE A 124 -74.57 -6.13 27.81
CA PHE A 124 -75.29 -5.26 26.87
C PHE A 124 -76.51 -5.95 26.23
N THR A 125 -76.42 -7.24 25.92
CA THR A 125 -77.54 -8.02 25.39
C THR A 125 -78.63 -8.17 26.43
N LEU A 126 -78.30 -8.49 27.68
CA LEU A 126 -79.26 -8.58 28.77
C LEU A 126 -79.89 -7.23 29.12
N ALA A 127 -79.14 -6.12 29.05
CA ALA A 127 -79.68 -4.78 29.24
C ALA A 127 -80.67 -4.38 28.15
N ARG A 128 -80.39 -4.74 26.84
CA ARG A 128 -81.35 -4.55 25.75
C ARG A 128 -82.65 -5.34 25.94
N GLN A 129 -82.57 -6.49 26.58
CA GLN A 129 -83.75 -7.33 26.92
C GLN A 129 -84.49 -6.87 28.18
N GLY A 130 -83.99 -5.79 28.83
CA GLY A 130 -84.61 -5.30 30.10
C GLY A 130 -84.26 -6.10 31.36
N ILE A 131 -83.36 -7.09 31.27
CA ILE A 131 -82.97 -7.98 32.34
C ILE A 131 -81.85 -7.38 33.19
N ALA A 132 -80.95 -6.63 32.61
CA ALA A 132 -79.91 -5.92 33.36
C ALA A 132 -80.19 -4.40 33.49
N THR A 133 -79.65 -3.76 34.51
CA THR A 133 -79.81 -2.31 34.79
C THR A 133 -78.89 -1.47 33.85
N ARG A 134 -79.30 -0.20 33.61
CA ARG A 134 -78.43 0.74 32.88
C ARG A 134 -77.06 0.93 33.57
N ALA A 135 -77.07 1.01 34.89
CA ALA A 135 -75.86 1.13 35.70
C ALA A 135 -74.87 -0.05 35.42
N ALA A 136 -75.40 -1.27 35.26
CA ALA A 136 -74.61 -2.45 34.94
C ALA A 136 -73.99 -2.36 33.49
N ALA A 137 -74.74 -1.81 32.55
CA ALA A 137 -74.26 -1.58 31.18
C ALA A 137 -73.16 -0.48 31.17
N ASP A 138 -73.33 0.63 31.86
CA ASP A 138 -72.36 1.71 32.00
C ASP A 138 -71.06 1.22 32.69
N GLN A 139 -71.17 0.38 33.67
CA GLN A 139 -70.01 -0.24 34.34
C GLN A 139 -69.28 -1.19 33.42
N ALA A 140 -70.00 -2.01 32.64
CA ALA A 140 -69.38 -2.90 31.61
C ALA A 140 -68.66 -2.09 30.52
N GLN A 141 -69.24 -0.97 30.08
CA GLN A 141 -68.59 -0.07 29.13
C GLN A 141 -67.31 0.55 29.70
N ALA A 142 -67.33 1.00 30.99
CA ALA A 142 -66.14 1.55 31.63
C ALA A 142 -65.02 0.49 31.77
N GLN A 143 -65.40 -0.78 32.10
CA GLN A 143 -64.45 -1.89 32.18
C GLN A 143 -63.82 -2.20 30.82
N LEU A 144 -64.62 -2.20 29.75
CA LEU A 144 -64.17 -2.43 28.39
C LEU A 144 -63.16 -1.34 27.98
N LEU A 145 -63.49 -0.06 28.17
CA LEU A 145 -62.61 1.05 27.89
C LEU A 145 -61.28 0.96 28.70
N SER A 146 -61.38 0.56 29.96
CA SER A 146 -60.17 0.37 30.80
C SER A 146 -59.28 -0.76 30.25
N ALA A 147 -59.87 -1.89 29.83
CA ALA A 147 -59.15 -3.00 29.22
C ALA A 147 -58.49 -2.62 27.88
N GLN A 148 -59.22 -1.85 27.04
CA GLN A 148 -58.64 -1.30 25.81
C GLN A 148 -57.44 -0.38 26.08
N GLY A 149 -57.56 0.51 27.08
CA GLY A 149 -56.48 1.38 27.50
C GLY A 149 -55.22 0.62 27.97
N ARG A 150 -55.42 -0.54 28.62
CA ARG A 150 -54.29 -1.40 29.04
C ARG A 150 -53.59 -2.02 27.85
N VAL A 151 -54.31 -2.46 26.80
CA VAL A 151 -53.72 -2.99 25.60
C VAL A 151 -52.90 -1.92 24.88
N THR A 152 -53.41 -0.70 24.74
CA THR A 152 -52.70 0.42 24.13
C THR A 152 -51.43 0.77 24.92
N ALA A 153 -51.48 0.75 26.25
CA ALA A 153 -50.29 0.99 27.09
C ALA A 153 -49.23 -0.11 26.91
N ALA A 154 -49.66 -1.40 26.88
CA ALA A 154 -48.74 -2.51 26.67
C ALA A 154 -48.13 -2.51 25.21
N GLU A 155 -48.89 -2.09 24.22
CA GLU A 155 -48.36 -1.91 22.83
C GLU A 155 -47.32 -0.82 22.76
N ALA A 156 -47.55 0.30 23.45
CA ALA A 156 -46.57 1.40 23.52
C ALA A 156 -45.27 0.99 24.25
N GLU A 157 -45.42 0.16 25.32
CA GLU A 157 -44.25 -0.36 26.05
C GLU A 157 -43.44 -1.35 25.20
N LEU A 158 -44.11 -2.26 24.48
CA LEU A 158 -43.45 -3.16 23.56
C LEU A 158 -42.68 -2.40 22.45
N GLU A 159 -43.32 -1.38 21.91
CA GLU A 159 -42.68 -0.55 20.88
C GLU A 159 -41.47 0.20 21.43
N ARG A 160 -41.56 0.73 22.65
CA ARG A 160 -40.42 1.35 23.34
C ARG A 160 -39.27 0.35 23.54
N ALA A 161 -39.56 -0.85 24.03
CA ALA A 161 -38.58 -1.89 24.24
C ALA A 161 -37.90 -2.31 22.91
N ARG A 162 -38.65 -2.40 21.83
CA ARG A 162 -38.11 -2.68 20.49
C ARG A 162 -37.19 -1.57 19.97
N GLN A 163 -37.58 -0.31 20.18
CA GLN A 163 -36.75 0.82 19.79
C GLN A 163 -35.44 0.88 20.59
N GLN A 164 -35.47 0.53 21.87
CA GLN A 164 -34.29 0.44 22.73
C GLN A 164 -33.37 -0.70 22.31
N LEU A 165 -33.91 -1.84 21.91
CA LEU A 165 -33.13 -2.96 21.42
C LEU A 165 -32.51 -2.63 20.05
N GLY A 166 -33.24 -2.00 19.13
CA GLY A 166 -32.85 -1.80 17.77
C GLY A 166 -32.81 -3.10 16.95
N ALA A 167 -31.81 -3.25 16.09
CA ALA A 167 -31.60 -4.51 15.36
C ALA A 167 -31.21 -5.64 16.32
N THR A 168 -31.58 -6.87 15.98
CA THR A 168 -31.27 -8.05 16.80
C THR A 168 -29.99 -8.73 16.37
N GLY A 169 -29.29 -9.36 17.31
CA GLY A 169 -28.12 -10.17 17.03
C GLY A 169 -26.92 -9.36 16.54
N ALA A 170 -26.22 -9.92 15.56
CA ALA A 170 -24.96 -9.33 15.05
C ALA A 170 -25.15 -7.98 14.34
N ASP A 171 -26.35 -7.66 13.88
CA ASP A 171 -26.66 -6.39 13.20
C ASP A 171 -26.96 -5.24 14.19
N ASN A 172 -26.90 -5.51 15.50
CA ASN A 172 -27.10 -4.49 16.50
C ASN A 172 -25.96 -3.47 16.46
N ALA A 173 -26.30 -2.18 16.39
CA ALA A 173 -25.32 -1.09 16.23
C ALA A 173 -24.29 -1.04 17.39
N ARG A 174 -24.69 -1.40 18.63
CA ARG A 174 -23.79 -1.45 19.78
C ARG A 174 -22.75 -2.56 19.63
N ILE A 175 -23.18 -3.76 19.21
CA ILE A 175 -22.28 -4.89 18.95
C ILE A 175 -21.34 -4.55 17.81
N GLN A 176 -21.85 -4.00 16.70
CA GLN A 176 -21.03 -3.59 15.55
C GLN A 176 -19.98 -2.53 15.95
N ALA A 177 -20.36 -1.55 16.75
CA ALA A 177 -19.40 -0.55 17.26
C ALA A 177 -18.29 -1.18 18.10
N ALA A 178 -18.64 -2.14 18.97
CA ALA A 178 -17.67 -2.84 19.81
C ALA A 178 -16.76 -3.77 18.98
N ILE A 179 -17.29 -4.45 17.96
CA ILE A 179 -16.49 -5.24 17.01
C ILE A 179 -15.52 -4.35 16.25
N ALA A 180 -15.97 -3.20 15.78
CA ALA A 180 -15.09 -2.24 15.07
C ALA A 180 -13.97 -1.71 15.99
N ALA A 181 -14.29 -1.41 17.25
CA ALA A 181 -13.29 -0.99 18.24
C ALA A 181 -12.26 -2.10 18.53
N LEU A 182 -12.71 -3.35 18.67
CA LEU A 182 -11.81 -4.50 18.82
C LEU A 182 -10.90 -4.66 17.58
N GLY A 183 -11.47 -4.60 16.38
CA GLY A 183 -10.71 -4.68 15.15
C GLY A 183 -9.62 -3.59 15.02
N LEU A 184 -9.94 -2.37 15.43
CA LEU A 184 -8.96 -1.26 15.47
C LEU A 184 -7.83 -1.54 16.46
N ALA A 185 -8.15 -2.03 17.66
CA ALA A 185 -7.15 -2.38 18.67
C ALA A 185 -6.22 -3.51 18.18
N GLU A 186 -6.77 -4.53 17.50
CA GLU A 186 -6.01 -5.64 16.94
C GLU A 186 -5.12 -5.18 15.76
N ILE A 187 -5.57 -4.23 14.95
CA ILE A 187 -4.76 -3.62 13.88
C ILE A 187 -3.58 -2.87 14.50
N ASN A 188 -3.82 -2.03 15.52
CA ASN A 188 -2.77 -1.30 16.22
C ASN A 188 -1.72 -2.24 16.84
N LEU A 189 -2.15 -3.35 17.40
CA LEU A 189 -1.25 -4.38 17.93
C LEU A 189 -0.40 -5.01 16.83
N ARG A 190 -0.98 -5.34 15.66
CA ARG A 190 -0.19 -5.84 14.52
C ARG A 190 0.85 -4.83 14.05
N TRP A 191 0.52 -3.54 14.08
CA TRP A 191 1.43 -2.47 13.68
C TRP A 191 2.59 -2.24 14.65
N THR A 192 2.60 -2.89 15.82
CA THR A 192 3.78 -2.89 16.69
C THR A 192 4.95 -3.70 16.11
N GLU A 193 4.69 -4.59 15.15
CA GLU A 193 5.70 -5.38 14.49
C GLU A 193 5.99 -4.82 13.08
N LEU A 194 7.19 -4.32 12.89
CA LEU A 194 7.69 -3.89 11.59
C LEU A 194 8.37 -5.07 10.91
N ARG A 195 7.77 -5.57 9.82
CA ARG A 195 8.24 -6.74 9.09
C ARG A 195 8.70 -6.39 7.67
N ALA A 196 9.63 -7.17 7.14
CA ALA A 196 10.13 -7.03 5.78
C ALA A 196 9.02 -7.33 4.75
N PRO A 197 8.78 -6.44 3.76
CA PRO A 197 7.77 -6.64 2.74
C PRO A 197 8.15 -7.68 1.68
N GLY A 198 9.45 -7.97 1.55
CA GLY A 198 9.99 -8.91 0.57
C GLY A 198 11.42 -9.30 0.93
N ARG A 199 12.09 -10.02 0.02
CA ARG A 199 13.51 -10.30 0.14
C ARG A 199 14.33 -9.06 -0.19
N GLY A 200 15.26 -8.65 0.71
CA GLY A 200 16.04 -7.43 0.52
C GLY A 200 17.08 -7.22 1.59
N ALA A 201 17.60 -6.01 1.69
CA ALA A 201 18.55 -5.61 2.73
C ALA A 201 18.03 -4.41 3.52
N VAL A 202 18.33 -4.40 4.80
CA VAL A 202 18.10 -3.25 5.69
C VAL A 202 19.32 -2.33 5.62
N VAL A 203 19.08 -1.06 5.32
CA VAL A 203 20.11 -0.03 5.31
C VAL A 203 19.65 1.19 6.10
N ASP A 204 20.61 2.03 6.53
CA ASP A 204 20.32 3.26 7.28
C ASP A 204 19.44 3.00 8.52
N LEU A 205 19.86 2.02 9.32
CA LEU A 205 19.20 1.67 10.59
C LEU A 205 19.47 2.77 11.62
N GLN A 206 18.44 3.54 11.99
CA GLN A 206 18.55 4.73 12.85
C GLN A 206 18.00 4.51 14.26
N ILE A 207 17.68 3.28 14.62
CA ILE A 207 17.06 2.95 15.91
C ILE A 207 17.83 1.86 16.64
N THR A 208 17.71 1.91 17.97
CA THR A 208 18.16 0.88 18.90
C THR A 208 17.05 0.54 19.89
N GLU A 209 17.20 -0.57 20.59
CA GLU A 209 16.29 -0.92 21.68
C GLU A 209 16.25 0.20 22.75
N GLY A 210 15.07 0.47 23.26
CA GLY A 210 14.81 1.57 24.21
C GLY A 210 14.58 2.94 23.57
N THR A 211 14.78 3.09 22.27
CA THR A 211 14.50 4.36 21.56
C THR A 211 12.99 4.54 21.38
N PHE A 212 12.51 5.77 21.52
CA PHE A 212 11.12 6.09 21.19
C PHE A 212 10.96 6.27 19.67
N ALA A 213 10.04 5.52 19.07
CA ALA A 213 9.70 5.56 17.66
C ALA A 213 8.38 6.31 17.46
N PRO A 214 8.39 7.54 16.92
CA PRO A 214 7.17 8.26 16.54
C PRO A 214 6.50 7.61 15.33
N ALA A 215 5.18 7.61 15.27
CA ALA A 215 4.45 7.16 14.10
C ALA A 215 4.77 8.04 12.87
N GLY A 216 4.96 7.42 11.71
CA GLY A 216 5.25 8.11 10.45
C GLY A 216 6.70 8.55 10.26
N GLN A 217 7.59 8.41 11.26
CA GLN A 217 9.00 8.71 11.12
C GLN A 217 9.78 7.48 10.62
N ARG A 218 10.66 7.67 9.65
CA ARG A 218 11.52 6.60 9.12
C ARG A 218 12.47 6.07 10.20
N LEU A 219 12.44 4.77 10.41
CA LEU A 219 13.32 4.07 11.34
C LEU A 219 14.52 3.41 10.66
N MET A 220 14.29 2.92 9.46
CA MET A 220 15.28 2.27 8.59
C MET A 220 14.81 2.33 7.15
N THR A 221 15.68 1.95 6.24
CA THR A 221 15.38 1.85 4.81
C THR A 221 15.50 0.39 4.38
N PHE A 222 14.51 -0.10 3.68
CA PHE A 222 14.52 -1.43 3.06
C PHE A 222 14.80 -1.29 1.57
N VAL A 223 15.74 -2.08 1.06
CA VAL A 223 16.12 -2.15 -0.35
C VAL A 223 15.72 -3.52 -0.88
N SER A 224 14.76 -3.56 -1.79
CA SER A 224 14.29 -4.80 -2.39
C SER A 224 15.32 -5.42 -3.34
N PHE A 225 15.44 -6.74 -3.32
CA PHE A 225 16.24 -7.49 -4.29
C PHE A 225 15.41 -8.08 -5.43
N GLU A 226 14.11 -8.00 -5.35
CA GLU A 226 13.20 -8.55 -6.37
C GLU A 226 13.04 -7.58 -7.54
N GLU A 227 13.03 -6.27 -7.26
CA GLU A 227 12.89 -5.23 -8.26
C GLU A 227 14.20 -4.44 -8.40
N VAL A 228 15.10 -4.96 -9.23
CA VAL A 228 16.37 -4.30 -9.59
C VAL A 228 16.39 -4.06 -11.08
N TRP A 229 16.77 -2.86 -11.48
CA TRP A 229 16.92 -2.46 -12.89
C TRP A 229 18.13 -1.55 -13.06
N VAL A 230 18.57 -1.36 -14.30
CA VAL A 230 19.52 -0.32 -14.65
C VAL A 230 18.78 0.84 -15.29
N GLU A 231 19.05 2.02 -14.81
CA GLU A 231 18.56 3.27 -15.36
C GLU A 231 19.69 3.91 -16.18
N ALA A 232 19.57 3.80 -17.50
CA ALA A 232 20.55 4.30 -18.46
C ALA A 232 20.10 5.67 -18.99
N TYR A 233 20.91 6.69 -18.80
CA TYR A 233 20.61 8.05 -19.26
C TYR A 233 21.08 8.22 -20.69
N MET A 234 20.15 8.05 -21.63
CA MET A 234 20.38 8.18 -23.07
C MET A 234 20.11 9.61 -23.55
N THR A 235 20.86 10.07 -24.53
CA THR A 235 20.63 11.39 -25.15
C THR A 235 19.38 11.38 -26.01
N GLU A 236 18.77 12.54 -26.22
CA GLU A 236 17.55 12.69 -27.02
C GLU A 236 17.73 12.11 -28.45
N ASN A 237 18.92 12.27 -29.03
CA ASN A 237 19.23 11.74 -30.37
C ASN A 237 19.17 10.21 -30.46
N ASN A 238 19.41 9.53 -29.33
CA ASN A 238 19.46 8.06 -29.26
C ASN A 238 18.06 7.46 -29.05
N LEU A 239 17.17 8.22 -28.42
CA LEU A 239 15.83 7.76 -28.09
C LEU A 239 14.95 7.44 -29.30
N GLY A 240 15.16 8.14 -30.41
CA GLY A 240 14.33 7.97 -31.61
C GLY A 240 14.36 6.55 -32.23
N ARG A 241 15.28 5.70 -31.83
CA ARG A 241 15.41 4.31 -32.30
C ARG A 241 15.32 3.27 -31.20
N ILE A 242 15.42 3.67 -29.95
CA ILE A 242 15.26 2.76 -28.82
C ILE A 242 13.77 2.45 -28.66
N ALA A 243 13.42 1.16 -28.59
CA ALA A 243 12.08 0.67 -28.36
C ALA A 243 12.05 -0.28 -27.16
N VAL A 244 10.90 -0.36 -26.50
CA VAL A 244 10.66 -1.38 -25.47
C VAL A 244 10.81 -2.76 -26.10
N GLY A 245 11.55 -3.65 -25.44
CA GLY A 245 11.91 -4.97 -25.95
C GLY A 245 13.28 -5.03 -26.66
N ASN A 246 13.97 -3.90 -26.88
CA ASN A 246 15.32 -3.96 -27.41
C ASN A 246 16.27 -4.68 -26.44
N ALA A 247 17.14 -5.52 -26.98
CA ALA A 247 18.21 -6.15 -26.22
C ALA A 247 19.28 -5.12 -25.84
N ALA A 248 19.87 -5.30 -24.67
CA ALA A 248 20.95 -4.48 -24.18
C ALA A 248 22.06 -5.35 -23.56
N GLU A 249 23.30 -4.89 -23.68
CA GLU A 249 24.42 -5.43 -22.90
C GLU A 249 24.88 -4.38 -21.89
N LEU A 250 25.22 -4.86 -20.68
CA LEU A 250 25.58 -4.01 -19.55
C LEU A 250 26.90 -4.48 -18.94
N SER A 251 27.76 -3.54 -18.59
CA SER A 251 28.92 -3.76 -17.75
C SER A 251 28.73 -3.02 -16.45
N LEU A 252 28.92 -3.70 -15.33
CA LEU A 252 28.85 -3.10 -14.00
C LEU A 252 30.25 -2.91 -13.45
N ASP A 253 30.58 -1.73 -12.93
CA ASP A 253 31.92 -1.44 -12.36
C ASP A 253 32.25 -2.34 -11.17
N VAL A 254 31.24 -2.83 -10.47
CA VAL A 254 31.38 -3.81 -9.37
C VAL A 254 31.89 -5.17 -9.86
N TYR A 255 31.71 -5.48 -11.16
CA TYR A 255 32.08 -6.76 -11.78
C TYR A 255 32.87 -6.52 -13.07
N PRO A 256 34.12 -6.00 -12.96
CA PRO A 256 34.95 -5.77 -14.12
C PRO A 256 35.13 -7.05 -14.95
N GLY A 257 35.10 -6.92 -16.27
CA GLY A 257 35.25 -8.04 -17.20
C GLY A 257 34.01 -8.92 -17.40
N ARG A 258 32.89 -8.67 -16.67
CA ARG A 258 31.66 -9.42 -16.80
C ARG A 258 30.59 -8.62 -17.51
N ILE A 259 29.98 -9.20 -18.55
CA ILE A 259 28.89 -8.59 -19.30
C ILE A 259 27.57 -9.26 -18.91
N PHE A 260 26.58 -8.44 -18.63
CA PHE A 260 25.22 -8.85 -18.32
C PHE A 260 24.33 -8.55 -19.51
N GLN A 261 23.37 -9.43 -19.77
CA GLN A 261 22.33 -9.20 -20.76
C GLN A 261 21.11 -8.55 -20.10
N GLY A 262 20.40 -7.73 -20.85
CA GLY A 262 19.19 -7.09 -20.38
C GLY A 262 18.26 -6.71 -21.53
N THR A 263 17.06 -6.30 -21.14
CA THR A 263 16.02 -5.89 -22.08
C THR A 263 15.45 -4.54 -21.66
N VAL A 264 15.26 -3.64 -22.62
CA VAL A 264 14.60 -2.34 -22.38
C VAL A 264 13.15 -2.58 -22.00
N THR A 265 12.75 -2.13 -20.80
CA THR A 265 11.39 -2.31 -20.26
C THR A 265 10.54 -1.05 -20.36
N SER A 266 11.16 0.12 -20.23
CA SER A 266 10.44 1.38 -20.38
C SER A 266 11.37 2.52 -20.75
N ILE A 267 10.81 3.52 -21.42
CA ILE A 267 11.47 4.76 -21.78
C ILE A 267 10.68 5.88 -21.12
N THR A 268 11.34 6.70 -20.31
CA THR A 268 10.68 7.80 -19.62
C THR A 268 10.40 8.94 -20.59
N ILE A 269 9.15 9.40 -20.65
CA ILE A 269 8.69 10.44 -21.59
C ILE A 269 9.10 11.84 -21.10
N ALA A 270 9.36 12.03 -19.81
CA ALA A 270 9.70 13.32 -19.22
C ALA A 270 11.00 13.20 -18.40
N ALA A 271 11.94 14.10 -18.63
CA ALA A 271 13.13 14.28 -17.80
C ALA A 271 13.05 15.64 -17.11
N ALA A 272 13.48 15.71 -15.85
CA ALA A 272 13.65 16.99 -15.18
C ALA A 272 14.77 17.78 -15.89
N ALA A 273 14.50 19.01 -16.28
CA ALA A 273 15.54 19.88 -16.83
C ALA A 273 16.63 20.09 -15.77
N PRO A 274 17.93 19.91 -16.09
CA PRO A 274 19.01 19.95 -15.11
C PRO A 274 19.15 21.29 -14.37
N HIS A 275 18.46 22.35 -14.80
CA HIS A 275 18.54 23.71 -14.28
C HIS A 275 17.18 24.41 -14.15
N ALA A 276 16.08 23.68 -14.04
CA ALA A 276 14.78 24.26 -13.71
C ALA A 276 14.74 24.67 -12.24
N GLY A 277 15.52 25.68 -11.87
CA GLY A 277 15.33 26.40 -10.62
C GLY A 277 14.18 27.37 -10.78
N THR A 278 13.29 27.45 -9.81
CA THR A 278 12.39 28.58 -9.65
C THR A 278 13.19 29.80 -9.23
N SER A 279 12.97 30.95 -9.88
CA SER A 279 13.51 32.22 -9.40
C SER A 279 12.89 32.54 -8.04
N SER A 280 13.53 33.45 -7.26
CA SER A 280 13.00 33.97 -5.98
C SER A 280 11.56 34.48 -6.08
N ASP A 281 11.10 34.80 -7.28
CA ASP A 281 9.77 35.36 -7.58
C ASP A 281 8.78 34.26 -8.05
N GLY A 282 9.13 32.98 -7.94
CA GLY A 282 8.26 31.86 -8.31
C GLY A 282 8.09 31.63 -9.82
N LEU A 283 8.80 32.38 -10.66
CA LEU A 283 8.75 32.23 -12.12
C LEU A 283 9.74 31.18 -12.60
N PRO A 284 9.39 30.35 -13.61
CA PRO A 284 10.34 29.40 -14.19
C PRO A 284 11.50 30.14 -14.87
N LYS A 285 12.74 29.85 -14.43
CA LYS A 285 13.94 30.34 -15.12
C LYS A 285 14.07 29.64 -16.47
N PRO A 286 14.24 30.38 -17.57
CA PRO A 286 14.61 29.77 -18.84
C PRO A 286 15.97 29.09 -18.69
N PRO A 287 16.19 27.93 -19.34
CA PRO A 287 17.48 27.24 -19.31
C PRO A 287 18.57 28.14 -19.87
N GLU A 288 19.64 28.39 -19.10
CA GLU A 288 20.80 29.11 -19.57
C GLU A 288 21.57 28.24 -20.58
N VAL A 289 21.66 28.69 -21.81
CA VAL A 289 22.47 28.04 -22.85
C VAL A 289 23.88 28.60 -22.77
N SER A 290 24.80 27.86 -22.15
CA SER A 290 26.22 28.19 -22.15
C SER A 290 26.89 27.57 -23.38
N GLY A 291 27.26 28.38 -24.35
CA GLY A 291 27.98 27.94 -25.52
C GLY A 291 27.15 27.89 -26.82
N TRP A 292 27.83 27.67 -27.96
CA TRP A 292 27.21 27.60 -29.29
C TRP A 292 26.52 26.24 -29.57
N MET A 293 26.80 25.22 -28.80
CA MET A 293 26.18 23.90 -28.85
C MET A 293 25.36 23.64 -27.61
N ARG A 294 24.10 23.22 -27.76
CA ARG A 294 23.21 22.83 -26.65
C ARG A 294 23.74 21.54 -26.03
N ASP A 295 23.79 21.49 -24.72
CA ASP A 295 23.98 20.23 -24.01
C ASP A 295 22.78 19.30 -24.28
N PRO A 296 23.00 18.08 -24.80
CA PRO A 296 21.90 17.17 -25.08
C PRO A 296 21.21 16.77 -23.78
N GLN A 297 19.91 16.92 -23.75
CA GLN A 297 19.11 16.39 -22.63
C GLN A 297 19.20 14.87 -22.60
N ARG A 298 19.23 14.32 -21.39
CA ARG A 298 19.32 12.88 -21.17
C ARG A 298 18.02 12.38 -20.55
N PHE A 299 17.52 11.29 -21.09
CA PHE A 299 16.29 10.65 -20.66
C PHE A 299 16.60 9.28 -20.07
N PRO A 300 16.03 8.94 -18.93
CA PRO A 300 16.23 7.63 -18.33
C PRO A 300 15.49 6.54 -19.11
N VAL A 301 16.25 5.54 -19.52
CA VAL A 301 15.78 4.30 -20.13
C VAL A 301 15.96 3.19 -19.10
N ARG A 302 14.88 2.50 -18.76
CA ARG A 302 14.89 1.42 -17.77
C ARG A 302 15.17 0.09 -18.45
N ILE A 303 16.19 -0.62 -17.97
CA ILE A 303 16.65 -1.90 -18.51
C ILE A 303 16.58 -2.95 -17.41
N ARG A 304 15.88 -4.04 -17.66
CA ARG A 304 15.85 -5.19 -16.76
C ARG A 304 17.06 -6.06 -17.10
N MET A 305 17.84 -6.42 -16.08
CA MET A 305 18.96 -7.36 -16.24
C MET A 305 18.48 -8.79 -16.14
N GLU A 306 18.93 -9.64 -17.04
CA GLU A 306 18.68 -11.09 -16.98
C GLU A 306 19.63 -11.74 -15.97
N GLY A 307 19.09 -12.60 -15.10
CA GLY A 307 19.89 -13.31 -14.09
C GLY A 307 20.27 -12.51 -12.83
N TYR A 308 19.91 -11.22 -12.72
CA TYR A 308 20.28 -10.37 -11.58
C TYR A 308 19.27 -10.38 -10.42
N GLY A 309 18.07 -10.92 -10.60
CA GLY A 309 16.97 -10.73 -9.66
C GLY A 309 16.43 -11.97 -8.94
N GLY A 310 16.70 -13.19 -9.32
CA GLY A 310 15.80 -14.25 -8.88
C GLY A 310 16.31 -15.69 -8.74
N GLY A 311 17.57 -16.01 -8.86
CA GLY A 311 18.06 -17.39 -8.80
C GLY A 311 19.10 -17.64 -7.71
N SER A 312 19.34 -18.91 -7.36
CA SER A 312 20.38 -19.33 -6.41
C SER A 312 21.80 -18.93 -6.83
N GLU A 313 22.06 -18.73 -8.12
CA GLU A 313 23.31 -18.16 -8.63
C GLU A 313 23.47 -16.65 -8.35
N ALA A 314 22.38 -15.96 -8.02
CA ALA A 314 22.39 -14.54 -7.65
C ALA A 314 22.89 -14.28 -6.22
N ALA A 315 23.18 -15.30 -5.43
CA ALA A 315 23.68 -15.14 -4.07
C ALA A 315 25.09 -14.53 -4.01
N ASP A 316 25.87 -14.69 -5.09
CA ASP A 316 27.25 -14.19 -5.17
C ASP A 316 27.37 -12.81 -5.80
N ILE A 317 26.26 -12.23 -6.28
CA ILE A 317 26.26 -10.92 -6.89
C ILE A 317 26.05 -9.85 -5.81
N ARG A 318 27.09 -9.08 -5.50
CA ARG A 318 26.99 -7.90 -4.64
C ARG A 318 26.06 -6.88 -5.28
N ARG A 319 24.88 -6.72 -4.73
CA ARG A 319 23.83 -5.85 -5.25
C ARG A 319 24.02 -4.44 -4.70
N GLN A 320 24.93 -3.69 -5.32
CA GLN A 320 25.13 -2.31 -4.95
C GLN A 320 24.16 -1.41 -5.69
N VAL A 321 23.16 -0.94 -4.97
CA VAL A 321 22.24 0.09 -5.47
C VAL A 321 23.03 1.39 -5.67
N ASN A 322 22.75 2.08 -6.77
CA ASN A 322 23.42 3.28 -7.24
C ASN A 322 24.84 3.06 -7.79
N GLY A 323 25.28 1.79 -7.95
CA GLY A 323 26.52 1.46 -8.65
C GLY A 323 26.48 1.94 -10.11
N GLN A 324 27.65 2.30 -10.65
CA GLN A 324 27.79 2.75 -12.01
C GLN A 324 27.76 1.57 -12.99
N ALA A 325 27.28 1.82 -14.18
CA ALA A 325 27.21 0.85 -15.26
C ALA A 325 27.41 1.50 -16.62
N ASP A 326 28.01 0.75 -17.52
CA ASP A 326 28.03 1.04 -18.96
C ASP A 326 26.94 0.25 -19.65
N VAL A 327 26.26 0.85 -20.61
CA VAL A 327 25.15 0.24 -21.32
C VAL A 327 25.24 0.46 -22.82
N VAL A 328 25.05 -0.60 -23.57
CA VAL A 328 24.81 -0.58 -25.03
C VAL A 328 23.41 -1.12 -25.29
N VAL A 329 22.66 -0.44 -26.16
CA VAL A 329 21.32 -0.91 -26.58
C VAL A 329 21.37 -1.25 -28.07
N TYR A 330 20.84 -2.41 -28.46
CA TYR A 330 20.79 -2.86 -29.84
C TYR A 330 19.43 -2.50 -30.45
N THR A 331 19.40 -1.44 -31.29
CA THR A 331 18.15 -0.93 -31.88
C THR A 331 17.82 -1.52 -33.25
N GLY A 332 18.71 -2.31 -33.84
CA GLY A 332 18.53 -2.88 -35.19
C GLY A 332 19.33 -4.15 -35.45
N GLY A 333 18.97 -4.84 -36.53
CA GLY A 333 19.60 -6.12 -36.96
C GLY A 333 20.94 -5.99 -37.71
N ASN A 334 21.68 -4.90 -37.61
CA ASN A 334 22.95 -4.73 -38.29
C ASN A 334 24.07 -5.47 -37.57
N ALA A 335 24.41 -6.68 -38.06
CA ALA A 335 25.37 -7.57 -37.41
C ALA A 335 26.77 -6.95 -37.23
N VAL A 336 27.21 -6.10 -38.16
CA VAL A 336 28.54 -5.46 -38.09
C VAL A 336 28.57 -4.43 -36.95
N LEU A 337 27.57 -3.56 -36.89
CA LEU A 337 27.48 -2.52 -35.85
C LEU A 337 27.27 -3.13 -34.48
N ASN A 338 26.40 -4.14 -34.37
CA ASN A 338 26.16 -4.85 -33.13
C ASN A 338 27.42 -5.58 -32.61
N GLY A 339 28.18 -6.21 -33.54
CA GLY A 339 29.45 -6.87 -33.17
C GLY A 339 30.51 -5.90 -32.66
N LEU A 340 30.61 -4.71 -33.27
CA LEU A 340 31.54 -3.69 -32.83
C LEU A 340 31.12 -3.02 -31.51
N ALA A 341 29.84 -2.82 -31.30
CA ALA A 341 29.30 -2.34 -30.01
C ALA A 341 29.54 -3.35 -28.90
N ALA A 342 29.33 -4.65 -29.17
CA ALA A 342 29.67 -5.73 -28.25
C ALA A 342 31.18 -5.79 -27.93
N ALA A 343 32.05 -5.55 -28.88
CA ALA A 343 33.48 -5.43 -28.64
C ALA A 343 33.82 -4.19 -27.81
N TRP A 344 33.15 -3.07 -28.04
CA TRP A 344 33.31 -1.83 -27.29
C TRP A 344 32.94 -1.99 -25.80
N ILE A 345 31.79 -2.55 -25.51
CA ILE A 345 31.37 -2.71 -24.09
C ILE A 345 32.29 -3.71 -23.36
N ARG A 346 32.79 -4.75 -24.03
CA ARG A 346 33.80 -5.66 -23.47
C ARG A 346 35.10 -4.95 -23.16
N PHE A 347 35.54 -4.07 -24.08
CA PHE A 347 36.72 -3.25 -23.87
C PHE A 347 36.53 -2.28 -22.69
N MET A 348 35.40 -1.61 -22.58
CA MET A 348 35.07 -0.73 -21.44
C MET A 348 35.01 -1.53 -20.13
N SER A 349 34.40 -2.70 -20.13
CA SER A 349 34.37 -3.60 -18.99
C SER A 349 35.76 -4.04 -18.53
N TRP A 350 36.73 -4.16 -19.45
CA TRP A 350 38.12 -4.46 -19.11
C TRP A 350 38.84 -3.21 -18.56
N ILE A 351 38.57 -2.03 -19.09
CA ILE A 351 39.13 -0.78 -18.58
C ILE A 351 38.67 -0.54 -17.12
N SER A 352 37.49 -0.96 -16.76
CA SER A 352 36.96 -0.80 -15.39
C SER A 352 37.81 -1.53 -14.32
N TYR A 353 38.77 -2.38 -14.72
CA TYR A 353 39.82 -2.87 -13.80
C TYR A 353 40.84 -1.79 -13.38
N ALA A 354 40.90 -0.69 -14.09
CA ALA A 354 41.97 0.29 -13.93
C ALA A 354 41.59 1.44 -12.97
N TYR A 355 40.32 1.53 -12.53
CA TYR A 355 39.87 2.55 -11.57
C TYR A 355 38.91 2.04 -10.49
#